data_514dd4f8dc9179040521a8b2d365dcf9
#
_entry.id   514dd4f8dc9179040521a8b2d365dcf9
#
_cell.length_a   1.000
_cell.length_b   1.000
_cell.length_c   1.000
_cell.angle_alpha   90.00
_cell.angle_beta   90.00
_cell.angle_gamma   90.00
#
_symmetry.space_group_name_H-M   'P 1'
#
loop_
_entity.id
_entity.type
_entity.pdbx_description
1 polymer ?
#
loop_
_entity_poly.entity_id
_entity_poly.type
_entity_poly.pdbx_seq_one_letter_code
_entity_poly.pdbx_strand_id
1 'polypeptide(L)'
;MTKTELRNKYKQKRKELTRIDIEEKSIAIANLVLKLDIWHHTYYHIFLSIEQQKEVDTDLLLHVLQGKDKQVVISQSNFKDYSLKHILLTDSTPVKLNKFNIPEPQDGIEVPTEKIDVVFVPLLAYDNHGNRIGYGKGFYDRFLKNCKDDVVKIGLSFFKP
;
A
#
# COMPACT_ATOMS: atom_id res chain seq x y z
N MET A 1 25.85 0.45 2.73
CA MET A 1 24.88 1.55 2.57
C MET A 1 23.84 1.47 3.67
N THR A 2 23.60 2.57 4.37
CA THR A 2 22.62 2.62 5.46
C THR A 2 21.19 2.64 4.90
N LYS A 3 20.20 2.37 5.78
CA LYS A 3 18.78 2.49 5.42
C LYS A 3 18.42 3.90 4.96
N THR A 4 18.98 4.93 5.62
CA THR A 4 18.77 6.33 5.24
C THR A 4 19.34 6.65 3.86
N GLU A 5 20.53 6.16 3.55
CA GLU A 5 21.14 6.32 2.23
C GLU A 5 20.32 5.62 1.14
N LEU A 6 19.85 4.42 1.39
CA LEU A 6 18.98 3.69 0.46
C LEU A 6 17.65 4.42 0.24
N ARG A 7 17.02 4.94 1.30
CA ARG A 7 15.80 5.74 1.16
C ARG A 7 16.02 6.94 0.26
N ASN A 8 17.08 7.68 0.51
CA ASN A 8 17.40 8.88 -0.28
C ASN A 8 17.66 8.53 -1.74
N LYS A 9 18.41 7.45 -2.00
CA LYS A 9 18.70 6.96 -3.35
C LYS A 9 17.42 6.64 -4.11
N TYR A 10 16.51 5.85 -3.51
CA TYR A 10 15.29 5.41 -4.18
C TYR A 10 14.23 6.50 -4.26
N LYS A 11 14.19 7.42 -3.30
CA LYS A 11 13.36 8.63 -3.43
C LYS A 11 13.81 9.47 -4.62
N GLN A 12 15.12 9.62 -4.82
CA GLN A 12 15.65 10.33 -5.97
C GLN A 12 15.34 9.63 -7.29
N LYS A 13 15.46 8.31 -7.34
CA LYS A 13 15.05 7.52 -8.51
C LYS A 13 13.57 7.70 -8.84
N ARG A 14 12.70 7.76 -7.84
CA ARG A 14 11.28 8.04 -8.06
C ARG A 14 11.05 9.43 -8.65
N LYS A 15 11.75 10.43 -8.16
CA LYS A 15 11.61 11.80 -8.68
C LYS A 15 11.93 11.92 -10.17
N GLU A 16 12.78 11.04 -10.67
CA GLU A 16 13.16 10.99 -12.09
C GLU A 16 12.09 10.33 -12.97
N LEU A 17 11.11 9.63 -12.39
CA LEU A 17 10.03 9.01 -13.13
C LEU A 17 9.05 10.05 -13.66
N THR A 18 8.70 9.92 -14.93
CA THR A 18 7.66 10.74 -15.55
C THR A 18 6.27 10.18 -15.17
N ARG A 19 5.23 10.97 -15.42
CA ARG A 19 3.85 10.53 -15.25
C ARG A 19 3.56 9.27 -16.09
N ILE A 20 4.07 9.23 -17.32
CA ILE A 20 3.90 8.09 -18.22
C ILE A 20 4.62 6.86 -17.66
N ASP A 21 5.83 7.01 -17.12
CA ASP A 21 6.58 5.92 -16.49
C ASP A 21 5.80 5.30 -15.33
N ILE A 22 5.24 6.14 -14.47
CA ILE A 22 4.45 5.69 -13.31
C ILE A 22 3.21 4.93 -13.78
N GLU A 23 2.52 5.45 -14.78
CA GLU A 23 1.32 4.83 -15.36
C GLU A 23 1.64 3.45 -15.95
N GLU A 24 2.64 3.36 -16.81
CA GLU A 24 3.05 2.12 -17.44
C GLU A 24 3.55 1.07 -16.44
N LYS A 25 4.38 1.48 -15.50
CA LYS A 25 4.91 0.59 -14.46
C LYS A 25 3.80 0.12 -13.51
N SER A 26 2.86 0.98 -13.17
CA SER A 26 1.72 0.62 -12.32
C SER A 26 0.79 -0.39 -13.01
N ILE A 27 0.56 -0.24 -14.30
CA ILE A 27 -0.20 -1.22 -15.10
C ILE A 27 0.53 -2.57 -15.11
N ALA A 28 1.84 -2.58 -15.34
CA ALA A 28 2.64 -3.80 -15.33
C ALA A 28 2.58 -4.51 -13.98
N ILE A 29 2.66 -3.77 -12.88
CA ILE A 29 2.52 -4.30 -11.53
C ILE A 29 1.14 -4.93 -11.32
N ALA A 30 0.07 -4.23 -11.72
CA ALA A 30 -1.28 -4.76 -11.62
C ALA A 30 -1.45 -6.07 -12.39
N ASN A 31 -0.89 -6.17 -13.59
CA ASN A 31 -0.92 -7.38 -14.39
C ASN A 31 -0.17 -8.54 -13.73
N LEU A 32 0.95 -8.27 -13.08
CA LEU A 32 1.68 -9.30 -12.33
C LEU A 32 0.88 -9.77 -11.11
N VAL A 33 0.26 -8.86 -10.39
CA VAL A 33 -0.57 -9.19 -9.22
C VAL A 33 -1.76 -10.05 -9.61
N LEU A 34 -2.38 -9.80 -10.77
CA LEU A 34 -3.49 -10.59 -11.28
C LEU A 34 -3.13 -12.07 -11.48
N LYS A 35 -1.87 -12.38 -11.71
CA LYS A 35 -1.38 -13.76 -11.91
C LYS A 35 -1.08 -14.50 -10.61
N LEU A 36 -1.10 -13.81 -9.47
CA LEU A 36 -0.82 -14.42 -8.18
C LEU A 36 -2.02 -15.23 -7.69
N ASP A 37 -1.75 -16.30 -6.95
CA ASP A 37 -2.78 -17.14 -6.33
C ASP A 37 -3.21 -16.54 -4.99
N ILE A 38 -3.93 -15.42 -5.05
CA ILE A 38 -4.39 -14.68 -3.86
C ILE A 38 -5.88 -14.34 -3.90
N TRP A 39 -6.59 -14.70 -4.98
CA TRP A 39 -7.94 -14.17 -5.24
C TRP A 39 -9.06 -14.96 -4.58
N HIS A 40 -8.72 -15.94 -3.75
CA HIS A 40 -9.66 -16.74 -2.96
C HIS A 40 -9.94 -16.15 -1.56
N HIS A 41 -9.26 -15.07 -1.19
CA HIS A 41 -9.45 -14.41 0.10
C HIS A 41 -10.62 -13.42 0.09
N THR A 42 -10.96 -12.85 1.24
CA THR A 42 -12.09 -11.93 1.43
C THR A 42 -11.64 -10.50 1.68
N TYR A 43 -10.74 -10.28 2.64
CA TYR A 43 -10.31 -8.94 3.07
C TYR A 43 -8.94 -8.58 2.52
N TYR A 44 -8.87 -7.50 1.74
CA TYR A 44 -7.65 -7.00 1.11
C TYR A 44 -7.39 -5.58 1.57
N HIS A 45 -6.24 -5.36 2.17
CA HIS A 45 -5.79 -4.01 2.50
C HIS A 45 -4.99 -3.44 1.34
N ILE A 46 -5.34 -2.23 0.92
CA ILE A 46 -4.66 -1.50 -0.15
C ILE A 46 -4.37 -0.08 0.30
N PHE A 47 -3.23 0.47 -0.11
CA PHE A 47 -2.94 1.87 0.12
C PHE A 47 -3.50 2.72 -1.03
N LEU A 48 -3.93 3.93 -0.70
CA LEU A 48 -4.27 4.93 -1.68
C LEU A 48 -3.00 5.72 -2.01
N SER A 49 -2.69 5.85 -3.29
CA SER A 49 -1.41 6.41 -3.73
C SER A 49 -1.25 7.87 -3.32
N ILE A 50 -0.07 8.21 -2.80
CA ILE A 50 0.31 9.59 -2.52
C ILE A 50 0.95 10.14 -3.78
N GLU A 51 0.23 11.00 -4.52
CA GLU A 51 0.68 11.53 -5.81
C GLU A 51 2.03 12.25 -5.71
N GLN A 52 2.19 13.08 -4.70
CA GLN A 52 3.42 13.84 -4.49
C GLN A 52 4.65 12.97 -4.21
N GLN A 53 4.44 11.77 -3.70
CA GLN A 53 5.50 10.79 -3.44
C GLN A 53 5.79 9.90 -4.65
N LYS A 54 5.05 10.06 -5.74
CA LYS A 54 5.15 9.25 -6.95
C LYS A 54 5.11 7.76 -6.62
N GLU A 55 4.13 7.37 -5.81
CA GLU A 55 3.90 5.96 -5.45
C GLU A 55 3.34 5.17 -6.64
N VAL A 56 3.43 3.85 -6.54
CA VAL A 56 2.70 2.96 -7.46
C VAL A 56 1.22 3.36 -7.43
N ASP A 57 0.63 3.59 -8.61
CA ASP A 57 -0.79 3.88 -8.73
C ASP A 57 -1.59 2.59 -8.52
N THR A 58 -2.36 2.55 -7.45
CA THR A 58 -3.15 1.39 -7.05
C THR A 58 -4.59 1.41 -7.55
N ASP A 59 -4.99 2.39 -8.34
CA ASP A 59 -6.37 2.51 -8.83
C ASP A 59 -6.82 1.28 -9.61
N LEU A 60 -5.97 0.71 -10.45
CA LEU A 60 -6.30 -0.50 -11.21
C LEU A 60 -6.54 -1.70 -10.30
N LEU A 61 -5.69 -1.89 -9.30
CA LEU A 61 -5.87 -2.97 -8.31
C LEU A 61 -7.15 -2.76 -7.51
N LEU A 62 -7.44 -1.53 -7.15
CA LEU A 62 -8.68 -1.20 -6.45
C LEU A 62 -9.90 -1.58 -7.29
N HIS A 63 -9.92 -1.25 -8.57
CA HIS A 63 -11.00 -1.62 -9.49
C HIS A 63 -11.12 -3.14 -9.64
N VAL A 64 -10.01 -3.86 -9.69
CA VAL A 64 -9.99 -5.33 -9.74
C VAL A 64 -10.62 -5.91 -8.49
N LEU A 65 -10.25 -5.43 -7.31
CA LEU A 65 -10.81 -5.88 -6.03
C LEU A 65 -12.32 -5.64 -5.97
N GLN A 66 -12.75 -4.47 -6.39
CA GLN A 66 -14.18 -4.11 -6.45
C GLN A 66 -14.93 -4.97 -7.46
N GLY A 67 -14.35 -5.20 -8.64
CA GLY A 67 -14.94 -6.06 -9.67
C GLY A 67 -15.04 -7.52 -9.26
N LYS A 68 -14.19 -7.98 -8.35
CA LYS A 68 -14.24 -9.35 -7.79
C LYS A 68 -15.08 -9.42 -6.51
N ASP A 69 -15.76 -8.35 -6.14
CA ASP A 69 -16.59 -8.23 -4.92
C ASP A 69 -15.81 -8.52 -3.63
N LYS A 70 -14.53 -8.13 -3.59
CA LYS A 70 -13.72 -8.28 -2.40
C LYS A 70 -13.98 -7.16 -1.39
N GLN A 71 -13.74 -7.44 -0.12
CA GLN A 71 -13.80 -6.43 0.93
C GLN A 71 -12.48 -5.67 0.94
N VAL A 72 -12.54 -4.40 0.61
CA VAL A 72 -11.37 -3.53 0.51
C VAL A 72 -11.22 -2.72 1.79
N VAL A 73 -10.01 -2.73 2.35
CA VAL A 73 -9.68 -2.02 3.58
C VAL A 73 -8.62 -0.97 3.27
N ILE A 74 -8.86 0.25 3.71
CA ILE A 74 -7.92 1.37 3.65
C ILE A 74 -7.68 1.90 5.05
N SER A 75 -6.69 2.77 5.21
CA SER A 75 -6.29 3.18 6.56
C SER A 75 -6.16 4.67 6.73
N GLN A 76 -6.44 5.11 7.95
CA GLN A 76 -6.16 6.43 8.47
C GLN A 76 -4.90 6.35 9.32
N SER A 77 -3.95 7.25 9.10
CA SER A 77 -2.67 7.27 9.81
C SER A 77 -2.75 8.12 11.08
N ASN A 78 -2.20 7.60 12.17
CA ASN A 78 -2.00 8.38 13.39
C ASN A 78 -0.51 8.74 13.50
N PHE A 79 -0.18 10.01 13.34
CA PHE A 79 1.21 10.50 13.35
C PHE A 79 1.78 10.69 14.75
N LYS A 80 0.98 10.47 15.81
CA LYS A 80 1.47 10.52 17.19
C LYS A 80 2.16 9.23 17.58
N ASP A 81 1.58 8.08 17.23
CA ASP A 81 2.08 6.75 17.59
C ASP A 81 2.44 5.88 16.38
N TYR A 82 2.29 6.40 15.16
CA TYR A 82 2.54 5.72 13.90
C TYR A 82 1.70 4.45 13.70
N SER A 83 0.50 4.44 14.26
CA SER A 83 -0.49 3.37 14.04
C SER A 83 -1.40 3.67 12.87
N LEU A 84 -2.06 2.62 12.37
CA LEU A 84 -3.07 2.70 11.32
C LEU A 84 -4.41 2.25 11.87
N LYS A 85 -5.45 3.02 11.57
CA LYS A 85 -6.85 2.65 11.81
C LYS A 85 -7.44 2.16 10.49
N HIS A 86 -7.91 0.93 10.45
CA HIS A 86 -8.38 0.28 9.22
C HIS A 86 -9.87 0.46 9.05
N ILE A 87 -10.27 0.93 7.88
CA ILE A 87 -11.66 1.25 7.55
C ILE A 87 -12.07 0.50 6.29
N LEU A 88 -13.25 -0.10 6.30
CA LEU A 88 -13.82 -0.75 5.13
C LEU A 88 -14.18 0.30 4.08
N LEU A 89 -13.65 0.17 2.88
CA LEU A 89 -13.96 1.06 1.77
C LEU A 89 -15.28 0.64 1.12
N THR A 90 -16.27 1.50 1.21
CA THR A 90 -17.58 1.34 0.55
C THR A 90 -17.89 2.56 -0.28
N ASP A 91 -18.97 2.54 -1.05
CA ASP A 91 -19.43 3.70 -1.82
C ASP A 91 -19.73 4.91 -0.93
N SER A 92 -20.04 4.67 0.35
CA SER A 92 -20.37 5.72 1.33
C SER A 92 -19.17 6.20 2.15
N THR A 93 -17.99 5.63 1.97
CA THR A 93 -16.80 6.00 2.74
C THR A 93 -16.25 7.33 2.25
N PRO A 94 -16.27 8.41 3.09
CA PRO A 94 -15.68 9.68 2.68
C PRO A 94 -14.15 9.59 2.73
N VAL A 95 -13.50 9.90 1.63
CA VAL A 95 -12.03 9.94 1.51
C VAL A 95 -11.62 11.38 1.23
N LYS A 96 -10.70 11.91 2.04
CA LYS A 96 -10.16 13.27 1.88
C LYS A 96 -8.66 13.27 2.09
N LEU A 97 -7.99 14.27 1.51
CA LEU A 97 -6.57 14.50 1.77
C LEU A 97 -6.41 15.06 3.19
N ASN A 98 -5.45 14.51 3.93
CA ASN A 98 -5.05 15.07 5.23
C ASN A 98 -4.09 16.26 5.04
N LYS A 99 -3.58 16.82 6.13
CA LYS A 99 -2.63 17.96 6.09
C LYS A 99 -1.31 17.65 5.38
N PHE A 100 -1.00 16.38 5.16
CA PHE A 100 0.19 15.93 4.42
C PHE A 100 -0.13 15.51 2.98
N ASN A 101 -1.34 15.82 2.49
CA ASN A 101 -1.85 15.42 1.17
C ASN A 101 -1.94 13.90 0.97
N ILE A 102 -2.16 13.16 2.05
CA ILE A 102 -2.36 11.72 2.02
C ILE A 102 -3.87 11.44 1.97
N PRO A 103 -4.37 10.70 0.96
CA PRO A 103 -5.78 10.30 0.93
C PRO A 103 -6.10 9.36 2.10
N GLU A 104 -7.12 9.70 2.88
CA GLU A 104 -7.51 8.90 4.03
C GLU A 104 -9.03 8.82 4.18
N PRO A 105 -9.57 7.67 4.66
CA PRO A 105 -10.97 7.61 5.06
C PRO A 105 -11.19 8.48 6.27
N GLN A 106 -12.29 9.23 6.28
CA GLN A 106 -12.62 10.14 7.40
C GLN A 106 -13.46 9.44 8.45
N ASP A 107 -14.28 8.51 8.04
CA ASP A 107 -15.20 7.77 8.90
C ASP A 107 -15.62 6.48 8.21
N GLY A 108 -16.20 5.55 8.94
CA GLY A 108 -16.71 4.33 8.38
C GLY A 108 -16.60 3.13 9.32
N ILE A 109 -16.79 1.96 8.75
CA ILE A 109 -16.76 0.70 9.49
C ILE A 109 -15.31 0.29 9.73
N GLU A 110 -14.93 0.20 11.00
CA GLU A 110 -13.59 -0.25 11.38
C GLU A 110 -13.44 -1.75 11.20
N VAL A 111 -12.33 -2.18 10.61
CA VAL A 111 -12.00 -3.59 10.39
C VAL A 111 -10.87 -3.98 11.34
N PRO A 112 -11.05 -5.01 12.17
CA PRO A 112 -9.97 -5.52 13.01
C PRO A 112 -8.80 -6.03 12.17
N THR A 113 -7.58 -5.77 12.62
CA THR A 113 -6.36 -6.17 11.91
C THR A 113 -6.31 -7.68 11.61
N GLU A 114 -6.81 -8.51 12.53
CA GLU A 114 -6.83 -9.97 12.40
C GLU A 114 -7.73 -10.49 11.27
N LYS A 115 -8.65 -9.66 10.77
CA LYS A 115 -9.53 -10.04 9.65
C LYS A 115 -8.88 -9.83 8.28
N ILE A 116 -7.79 -9.10 8.21
CA ILE A 116 -7.14 -8.79 6.94
C ILE A 116 -6.37 -10.01 6.43
N ASP A 117 -6.69 -10.44 5.22
CA ASP A 117 -6.10 -11.63 4.59
C ASP A 117 -4.89 -11.31 3.74
N VAL A 118 -4.94 -10.21 3.01
CA VAL A 118 -3.90 -9.78 2.06
C VAL A 118 -3.59 -8.32 2.30
N VAL A 119 -2.30 -7.96 2.34
CA VAL A 119 -1.84 -6.58 2.47
C VAL A 119 -0.94 -6.24 1.30
N PHE A 120 -1.32 -5.22 0.54
CA PHE A 120 -0.44 -4.60 -0.46
C PHE A 120 0.40 -3.53 0.23
N VAL A 121 1.72 -3.73 0.23
CA VAL A 121 2.66 -2.90 0.98
C VAL A 121 3.36 -1.91 0.06
N PRO A 122 3.28 -0.59 0.34
CA PRO A 122 4.04 0.40 -0.44
C PRO A 122 5.52 0.33 -0.08
N LEU A 123 6.38 0.20 -1.09
CA LEU A 123 7.82 0.05 -0.90
C LEU A 123 8.60 1.09 -1.72
N LEU A 124 9.68 1.60 -1.15
CA LEU A 124 10.73 2.32 -1.89
C LEU A 124 11.71 1.34 -2.52
N ALA A 125 12.16 0.37 -1.74
CA ALA A 125 13.15 -0.62 -2.18
C ALA A 125 12.97 -1.93 -1.40
N TYR A 126 13.49 -2.99 -1.94
CA TYR A 126 13.48 -4.34 -1.34
C TYR A 126 14.66 -5.16 -1.85
N ASP A 127 14.95 -6.28 -1.19
CA ASP A 127 15.95 -7.24 -1.63
C ASP A 127 15.34 -8.62 -1.84
N ASN A 128 16.16 -9.59 -2.26
CA ASN A 128 15.73 -10.97 -2.51
C ASN A 128 15.54 -11.77 -1.22
N HIS A 129 15.86 -11.20 -0.05
CA HIS A 129 15.78 -11.87 1.25
C HIS A 129 14.55 -11.45 2.07
N GLY A 130 13.65 -10.65 1.48
CA GLY A 130 12.46 -10.19 2.18
C GLY A 130 12.64 -8.92 3.00
N ASN A 131 13.81 -8.29 2.94
CA ASN A 131 14.01 -6.99 3.57
C ASN A 131 13.39 -5.90 2.71
N ARG A 132 12.77 -4.92 3.37
CA ARG A 132 12.10 -3.82 2.68
C ARG A 132 12.41 -2.49 3.32
N ILE A 133 12.35 -1.44 2.50
CA ILE A 133 12.54 -0.05 2.93
C ILE A 133 11.32 0.75 2.49
N GLY A 134 10.63 1.32 3.48
CA GLY A 134 9.55 2.28 3.28
C GLY A 134 10.02 3.70 3.63
N TYR A 135 9.10 4.53 4.10
CA TYR A 135 9.37 5.93 4.40
C TYR A 135 10.04 6.20 5.76
N GLY A 136 10.23 5.16 6.59
CA GLY A 136 10.97 5.26 7.85
C GLY A 136 10.12 5.58 9.08
N LYS A 137 8.80 5.67 8.97
CA LYS A 137 7.89 5.95 10.10
C LYS A 137 7.37 4.70 10.82
N GLY A 138 7.55 3.52 10.22
CA GLY A 138 7.19 2.25 10.85
C GLY A 138 5.70 1.92 10.86
N PHE A 139 4.86 2.61 10.09
CA PHE A 139 3.43 2.32 10.00
C PHE A 139 3.16 0.86 9.62
N TYR A 140 3.77 0.41 8.53
CA TYR A 140 3.56 -0.94 8.02
C TYR A 140 4.27 -2.00 8.84
N ASP A 141 5.41 -1.71 9.45
CA ASP A 141 6.08 -2.66 10.34
C ASP A 141 5.21 -2.97 11.55
N ARG A 142 4.58 -1.96 12.16
CA ARG A 142 3.63 -2.13 13.26
C ARG A 142 2.37 -2.86 12.81
N PHE A 143 1.81 -2.45 11.68
CA PHE A 143 0.61 -3.03 11.10
C PHE A 143 0.80 -4.53 10.84
N LEU A 144 1.84 -4.90 10.11
CA LEU A 144 2.10 -6.29 9.74
C LEU A 144 2.40 -7.17 10.95
N LYS A 145 3.02 -6.62 11.98
CA LYS A 145 3.26 -7.32 13.23
C LYS A 145 1.96 -7.71 13.94
N ASN A 146 0.91 -6.92 13.80
CA ASN A 146 -0.39 -7.15 14.43
C ASN A 146 -1.34 -7.97 13.56
N CYS A 147 -0.97 -8.27 12.32
CA CYS A 147 -1.75 -9.13 11.46
C CYS A 147 -1.71 -10.58 11.92
N LYS A 148 -2.67 -11.38 11.46
CA LYS A 148 -2.64 -12.83 11.68
C LYS A 148 -1.39 -13.45 11.03
N ASP A 149 -0.93 -14.59 11.53
CA ASP A 149 0.33 -15.20 11.12
C ASP A 149 0.39 -15.56 9.64
N ASP A 150 -0.73 -15.96 9.05
CA ASP A 150 -0.84 -16.37 7.65
C ASP A 150 -1.24 -15.25 6.70
N VAL A 151 -1.19 -13.98 7.13
CA VAL A 151 -1.48 -12.85 6.24
C VAL A 151 -0.53 -12.87 5.03
N VAL A 152 -1.09 -12.65 3.84
CA VAL A 152 -0.31 -12.55 2.60
C VAL A 152 0.19 -11.11 2.44
N LYS A 153 1.49 -10.95 2.31
CA LYS A 153 2.14 -9.63 2.15
C LYS A 153 2.67 -9.52 0.74
N ILE A 154 2.21 -8.50 0.01
CA ILE A 154 2.63 -8.26 -1.37
C ILE A 154 3.18 -6.84 -1.46
N GLY A 155 4.50 -6.74 -1.58
CA GLY A 155 5.16 -5.46 -1.76
C GLY A 155 5.06 -4.97 -3.20
N LEU A 156 4.72 -3.70 -3.38
CA LEU A 156 4.64 -3.06 -4.68
C LEU A 156 5.78 -2.04 -4.81
N SER A 157 6.63 -2.23 -5.81
CA SER A 157 7.77 -1.36 -6.07
C SER A 157 8.01 -1.18 -7.56
N PHE A 158 8.47 0.01 -7.96
CA PHE A 158 8.87 0.29 -9.33
C PHE A 158 10.24 -0.30 -9.71
N PHE A 159 11.05 -0.64 -8.72
CA PHE A 159 12.45 -1.00 -8.92
C PHE A 159 12.71 -2.47 -8.60
N LYS A 160 13.71 -3.04 -9.24
CA LYS A 160 14.18 -4.39 -8.97
C LYS A 160 14.89 -4.46 -7.61
N PRO A 161 15.01 -5.67 -7.00
CA PRO A 161 15.71 -5.82 -5.75
C PRO A 161 17.19 -5.47 -5.85
#